data_19c6090b509ca906c6f4cba49a741e78
#
_entry.id   19c6090b509ca906c6f4cba49a741e78
#
_cell.length_a   1.000
_cell.length_b   1.000
_cell.length_c   1.000
_cell.angle_alpha   90.00
_cell.angle_beta   90.00
_cell.angle_gamma   90.00
#
_symmetry.space_group_name_H-M   'P 1'
#
loop_
_entity.id
_entity.type
_entity.pdbx_description
1 polymer ?
#
loop_
_entity_poly.entity_id
_entity_poly.type
_entity_poly.pdbx_seq_one_letter_code
_entity_poly.pdbx_strand_id
1 'polypeptide(L)'
;MLSFIVPAHDEALQIGAVVVALQRAGTEAGVPFEIVVVDDSSSDGTGTIAERAGARVVRAEVRQIAAARNVGARAARGDVLLFVDGDTFPHGSLVRAALAAVERGAVGGGSRARFDDAPWYGHAVMAVVTRALAWSGLCGGCFLYVRREVFERVGGFDERLFAAEEIALARSLRAHGRFVVLKERVVTSGRKLRDLPLSFHARQLARLVWTRGRALHSREGLAFWYGRRAS
;
A
#
# COMPACT_ATOMS: atom_id res chain seq x y z
N MET A 1 -5.14 19.16 -4.09
CA MET A 1 -6.10 18.02 -4.18
C MET A 1 -5.40 16.72 -3.78
N LEU A 2 -6.11 15.77 -3.14
CA LEU A 2 -5.59 14.46 -2.73
C LEU A 2 -6.08 13.38 -3.69
N SER A 3 -5.23 12.42 -4.10
CA SER A 3 -5.64 11.22 -4.82
C SER A 3 -5.33 9.98 -4.00
N PHE A 4 -6.37 9.22 -3.62
CA PHE A 4 -6.21 7.86 -3.13
C PHE A 4 -6.00 6.92 -4.32
N ILE A 5 -4.99 6.06 -4.27
CA ILE A 5 -4.65 5.10 -5.31
C ILE A 5 -4.67 3.72 -4.69
N VAL A 6 -5.55 2.86 -5.18
CA VAL A 6 -5.79 1.53 -4.64
C VAL A 6 -5.51 0.48 -5.71
N PRO A 7 -4.34 -0.18 -5.70
CA PRO A 7 -4.12 -1.35 -6.55
C PRO A 7 -4.98 -2.51 -6.03
N ALA A 8 -5.72 -3.16 -6.90
CA ALA A 8 -6.63 -4.25 -6.55
C ALA A 8 -6.52 -5.41 -7.55
N HIS A 9 -6.50 -6.64 -7.04
CA HIS A 9 -6.58 -7.87 -7.81
C HIS A 9 -7.30 -8.92 -6.97
N ASP A 10 -8.49 -9.34 -7.42
CA ASP A 10 -9.38 -10.28 -6.74
C ASP A 10 -9.65 -9.88 -5.27
N GLU A 11 -10.14 -8.62 -5.07
CA GLU A 11 -10.48 -8.04 -3.76
C GLU A 11 -11.98 -7.76 -3.61
N ALA A 12 -12.86 -8.48 -4.35
CA ALA A 12 -14.31 -8.26 -4.33
C ALA A 12 -14.90 -8.21 -2.91
N LEU A 13 -14.35 -9.02 -1.98
CA LEU A 13 -14.84 -9.08 -0.60
C LEU A 13 -14.61 -7.80 0.20
N GLN A 14 -13.60 -7.00 -0.14
CA GLN A 14 -13.19 -5.86 0.70
C GLN A 14 -13.21 -4.52 -0.02
N ILE A 15 -13.02 -4.50 -1.33
CA ILE A 15 -12.82 -3.27 -2.09
C ILE A 15 -13.95 -2.25 -1.90
N GLY A 16 -15.21 -2.70 -1.83
CA GLY A 16 -16.34 -1.81 -1.58
C GLY A 16 -16.25 -1.10 -0.23
N ALA A 17 -15.92 -1.84 0.83
CA ALA A 17 -15.75 -1.28 2.17
C ALA A 17 -14.52 -0.36 2.25
N VAL A 18 -13.44 -0.69 1.55
CA VAL A 18 -12.24 0.17 1.46
C VAL A 18 -12.59 1.50 0.79
N VAL A 19 -13.30 1.49 -0.35
CA VAL A 19 -13.73 2.73 -1.03
C VAL A 19 -14.59 3.60 -0.11
N VAL A 20 -15.55 3.02 0.61
CA VAL A 20 -16.38 3.75 1.60
C VAL A 20 -15.52 4.33 2.73
N ALA A 21 -14.54 3.58 3.24
CA ALA A 21 -13.62 4.08 4.27
C ALA A 21 -12.77 5.25 3.75
N LEU A 22 -12.31 5.19 2.50
CA LEU A 22 -11.56 6.27 1.86
C LEU A 22 -12.41 7.53 1.65
N GLN A 23 -13.67 7.39 1.22
CA GLN A 23 -14.62 8.51 1.11
C GLN A 23 -14.79 9.22 2.46
N ARG A 24 -15.03 8.43 3.52
CA ARG A 24 -15.16 8.95 4.87
C ARG A 24 -13.89 9.67 5.32
N ALA A 25 -12.73 9.03 5.13
CA ALA A 25 -11.44 9.59 5.52
C ALA A 25 -11.10 10.88 4.77
N GLY A 26 -11.40 10.95 3.47
CA GLY A 26 -11.21 12.15 2.64
C GLY A 26 -12.15 13.28 3.06
N THR A 27 -13.43 12.99 3.30
CA THR A 27 -14.42 13.96 3.80
C THR A 27 -14.02 14.50 5.16
N GLU A 28 -13.64 13.63 6.09
CA GLU A 28 -13.16 14.03 7.42
C GLU A 28 -11.84 14.82 7.37
N ALA A 29 -11.02 14.64 6.35
CA ALA A 29 -9.81 15.42 6.15
C ALA A 29 -10.09 16.85 5.65
N GLY A 30 -11.28 17.10 5.10
CA GLY A 30 -11.73 18.44 4.70
C GLY A 30 -11.04 19.01 3.46
N VAL A 31 -10.54 18.15 2.58
CA VAL A 31 -9.85 18.55 1.35
C VAL A 31 -10.52 17.91 0.12
N PRO A 32 -10.46 18.55 -1.07
CA PRO A 32 -10.89 17.90 -2.30
C PRO A 32 -10.07 16.64 -2.56
N PHE A 33 -10.75 15.53 -2.90
CA PHE A 33 -10.11 14.26 -3.16
C PHE A 33 -10.76 13.48 -4.30
N GLU A 34 -10.06 12.51 -4.82
CA GLU A 34 -10.54 11.45 -5.70
C GLU A 34 -10.07 10.09 -5.21
N ILE A 35 -10.75 9.03 -5.62
CA ILE A 35 -10.36 7.64 -5.37
C ILE A 35 -10.18 6.95 -6.71
N VAL A 36 -8.98 6.46 -6.97
CA VAL A 36 -8.59 5.73 -8.17
C VAL A 36 -8.30 4.28 -7.77
N VAL A 37 -9.17 3.36 -8.16
CA VAL A 37 -8.92 1.91 -8.02
C VAL A 37 -8.33 1.40 -9.32
N VAL A 38 -7.18 0.75 -9.24
CA VAL A 38 -6.55 0.07 -10.37
C VAL A 38 -6.92 -1.39 -10.30
N ASP A 39 -7.86 -1.81 -11.15
CA ASP A 39 -8.29 -3.20 -11.28
C ASP A 39 -7.30 -3.95 -12.19
N ASP A 40 -6.36 -4.67 -11.58
CA ASP A 40 -5.30 -5.37 -12.28
C ASP A 40 -5.70 -6.81 -12.62
N SER A 41 -6.49 -6.98 -13.67
CA SER A 41 -6.95 -8.29 -14.18
C SER A 41 -7.74 -9.10 -13.14
N SER A 42 -8.64 -8.49 -12.39
CA SER A 42 -9.53 -9.23 -11.47
C SER A 42 -10.58 -10.05 -12.22
N SER A 43 -10.90 -11.22 -11.69
CA SER A 43 -11.91 -12.13 -12.23
C SER A 43 -13.18 -12.23 -11.39
N ASP A 44 -13.19 -11.61 -10.20
CA ASP A 44 -14.22 -11.74 -9.16
C ASP A 44 -15.22 -10.56 -9.10
N GLY A 45 -15.12 -9.60 -10.03
CA GLY A 45 -15.98 -8.42 -10.06
C GLY A 45 -15.45 -7.24 -9.22
N THR A 46 -14.23 -7.28 -8.73
CA THR A 46 -13.57 -6.21 -7.95
C THR A 46 -13.80 -4.82 -8.55
N GLY A 47 -13.50 -4.63 -9.85
CA GLY A 47 -13.66 -3.33 -10.52
C GLY A 47 -15.10 -2.83 -10.48
N THR A 48 -16.08 -3.69 -10.78
CA THR A 48 -17.50 -3.32 -10.77
C THR A 48 -17.98 -2.92 -9.38
N ILE A 49 -17.50 -3.61 -8.34
CA ILE A 49 -17.83 -3.27 -6.95
C ILE A 49 -17.22 -1.91 -6.57
N ALA A 50 -15.98 -1.65 -6.96
CA ALA A 50 -15.32 -0.38 -6.71
C ALA A 50 -16.04 0.80 -7.40
N GLU A 51 -16.47 0.62 -8.67
CA GLU A 51 -17.27 1.62 -9.41
C GLU A 51 -18.59 1.92 -8.71
N ARG A 52 -19.33 0.89 -8.31
CA ARG A 52 -20.59 1.03 -7.57
C ARG A 52 -20.42 1.71 -6.22
N ALA A 53 -19.27 1.53 -5.58
CA ALA A 53 -18.90 2.23 -4.35
C ALA A 53 -18.47 3.69 -4.56
N GLY A 54 -18.35 4.16 -5.82
CA GLY A 54 -18.04 5.55 -6.16
C GLY A 54 -16.56 5.84 -6.45
N ALA A 55 -15.75 4.82 -6.67
CA ALA A 55 -14.38 5.00 -7.14
C ALA A 55 -14.32 5.16 -8.66
N ARG A 56 -13.32 5.90 -9.15
CA ARG A 56 -12.93 5.85 -10.55
C ARG A 56 -12.02 4.64 -10.78
N VAL A 57 -12.45 3.71 -11.63
CA VAL A 57 -11.70 2.48 -11.91
C VAL A 57 -10.85 2.64 -13.16
N VAL A 58 -9.60 2.22 -13.08
CA VAL A 58 -8.65 2.10 -14.19
C VAL A 58 -8.30 0.63 -14.33
N ARG A 59 -8.56 0.05 -15.49
CA ARG A 59 -8.22 -1.34 -15.78
C ARG A 59 -6.77 -1.46 -16.21
N ALA A 60 -6.08 -2.47 -15.68
CA ALA A 60 -4.70 -2.79 -15.99
C ALA A 60 -4.52 -4.31 -16.13
N GLU A 61 -3.48 -4.70 -16.87
CA GLU A 61 -3.10 -6.11 -17.07
C GLU A 61 -1.60 -6.29 -16.80
N VAL A 62 -1.13 -5.69 -15.69
CA VAL A 62 0.30 -5.69 -15.35
C VAL A 62 0.66 -6.81 -14.38
N ARG A 63 -0.30 -7.29 -13.61
CA ARG A 63 -0.15 -8.38 -12.63
C ARG A 63 1.05 -8.17 -11.70
N GLN A 64 1.30 -6.90 -11.35
CA GLN A 64 2.41 -6.48 -10.49
C GLN A 64 2.01 -5.23 -9.71
N ILE A 65 2.22 -5.25 -8.40
CA ILE A 65 1.76 -4.20 -7.49
C ILE A 65 2.45 -2.85 -7.75
N ALA A 66 3.76 -2.83 -8.03
CA ALA A 66 4.51 -1.63 -8.35
C ALA A 66 3.96 -0.96 -9.63
N ALA A 67 3.77 -1.76 -10.69
CA ALA A 67 3.23 -1.29 -11.97
C ALA A 67 1.78 -0.82 -11.81
N ALA A 68 0.94 -1.55 -11.08
CA ALA A 68 -0.45 -1.12 -10.80
C ALA A 68 -0.50 0.21 -10.05
N ARG A 69 0.36 0.42 -9.03
CA ARG A 69 0.48 1.70 -8.33
C ARG A 69 0.92 2.83 -9.27
N ASN A 70 1.88 2.58 -10.17
CA ASN A 70 2.32 3.54 -11.17
C ASN A 70 1.22 3.88 -12.17
N VAL A 71 0.44 2.89 -12.63
CA VAL A 71 -0.76 3.13 -13.47
C VAL A 71 -1.74 4.06 -12.76
N GLY A 72 -2.02 3.80 -11.49
CA GLY A 72 -2.91 4.63 -10.69
C GLY A 72 -2.37 6.05 -10.49
N ALA A 73 -1.07 6.21 -10.25
CA ALA A 73 -0.43 7.51 -10.10
C ALA A 73 -0.51 8.36 -11.39
N ARG A 74 -0.29 7.73 -12.54
CA ARG A 74 -0.46 8.40 -13.85
C ARG A 74 -1.89 8.84 -14.13
N ALA A 75 -2.87 8.04 -13.69
CA ALA A 75 -4.28 8.35 -13.86
C ALA A 75 -4.78 9.39 -12.83
N ALA A 76 -4.16 9.50 -11.68
CA ALA A 76 -4.53 10.42 -10.61
C ALA A 76 -4.31 11.90 -11.00
N ARG A 77 -5.02 12.82 -10.32
CA ARG A 77 -5.01 14.27 -10.60
C ARG A 77 -4.52 15.12 -9.43
N GLY A 78 -4.44 14.54 -8.22
CA GLY A 78 -4.06 15.25 -7.00
C GLY A 78 -2.58 15.55 -6.91
N ASP A 79 -2.23 16.58 -6.15
CA ASP A 79 -0.85 17.01 -5.89
C ASP A 79 -0.17 16.14 -4.81
N VAL A 80 -1.01 15.48 -4.01
CA VAL A 80 -0.60 14.48 -3.03
C VAL A 80 -1.17 13.14 -3.45
N LEU A 81 -0.31 12.16 -3.65
CA LEU A 81 -0.67 10.78 -3.96
C LEU A 81 -0.63 9.97 -2.66
N LEU A 82 -1.70 9.22 -2.38
CA LEU A 82 -1.82 8.39 -1.21
C LEU A 82 -2.15 6.96 -1.64
N PHE A 83 -1.15 6.08 -1.57
CA PHE A 83 -1.29 4.67 -1.95
C PHE A 83 -1.83 3.87 -0.76
N VAL A 84 -2.90 3.11 -1.00
CA VAL A 84 -3.60 2.31 0.01
C VAL A 84 -3.88 0.94 -0.58
N ASP A 85 -3.57 -0.14 0.13
CA ASP A 85 -3.87 -1.50 -0.35
C ASP A 85 -5.38 -1.78 -0.32
N GLY A 86 -5.86 -2.68 -1.19
CA GLY A 86 -7.28 -3.02 -1.36
C GLY A 86 -7.95 -3.71 -0.16
N ASP A 87 -7.21 -3.92 0.93
CA ASP A 87 -7.64 -4.50 2.19
C ASP A 87 -7.28 -3.62 3.40
N THR A 88 -7.07 -2.32 3.18
CA THR A 88 -6.59 -1.35 4.17
C THR A 88 -7.60 -0.23 4.38
N PHE A 89 -7.85 0.12 5.65
CA PHE A 89 -8.90 1.02 6.09
C PHE A 89 -8.32 2.25 6.81
N PRO A 90 -7.96 3.33 6.08
CA PRO A 90 -7.51 4.57 6.69
C PRO A 90 -8.68 5.33 7.33
N HIS A 91 -8.38 6.09 8.37
CA HIS A 91 -9.31 7.00 9.04
C HIS A 91 -8.89 8.46 8.83
N GLY A 92 -9.83 9.40 8.98
CA GLY A 92 -9.60 10.81 8.64
C GLY A 92 -8.46 11.47 9.41
N SER A 93 -8.23 11.11 10.66
CA SER A 93 -7.10 11.67 11.43
C SER A 93 -5.74 11.22 10.86
N LEU A 94 -5.62 10.01 10.31
CA LEU A 94 -4.42 9.56 9.61
C LEU A 94 -4.18 10.35 8.32
N VAL A 95 -5.25 10.58 7.53
CA VAL A 95 -5.16 11.39 6.30
C VAL A 95 -4.76 12.83 6.63
N ARG A 96 -5.39 13.44 7.65
CA ARG A 96 -4.98 14.78 8.14
C ARG A 96 -3.52 14.83 8.57
N ALA A 97 -3.03 13.81 9.29
CA ALA A 97 -1.63 13.75 9.70
C ALA A 97 -0.67 13.68 8.50
N ALA A 98 -1.03 12.94 7.44
CA ALA A 98 -0.27 12.86 6.19
C ALA A 98 -0.21 14.23 5.49
N LEU A 99 -1.37 14.88 5.31
CA LEU A 99 -1.44 16.21 4.70
C LEU A 99 -0.67 17.25 5.50
N ALA A 100 -0.82 17.28 6.82
CA ALA A 100 -0.07 18.16 7.69
C ALA A 100 1.45 17.91 7.66
N ALA A 101 1.89 16.66 7.45
CA ALA A 101 3.31 16.37 7.24
C ALA A 101 3.81 16.96 5.91
N VAL A 102 3.02 16.83 4.83
CA VAL A 102 3.32 17.45 3.52
C VAL A 102 3.37 18.96 3.61
N GLU A 103 2.42 19.60 4.28
CA GLU A 103 2.40 21.06 4.52
C GLU A 103 3.65 21.53 5.28
N ARG A 104 4.12 20.73 6.24
CA ARG A 104 5.38 20.98 6.96
C ARG A 104 6.64 20.60 6.19
N GLY A 105 6.53 20.39 4.87
CA GLY A 105 7.66 20.17 3.97
C GLY A 105 8.15 18.72 3.88
N ALA A 106 7.35 17.72 4.30
CA ALA A 106 7.68 16.34 3.98
C ALA A 106 7.50 16.08 2.47
N VAL A 107 8.42 15.37 1.86
CA VAL A 107 8.32 14.92 0.46
C VAL A 107 7.42 13.69 0.33
N GLY A 108 7.30 12.91 1.40
CA GLY A 108 6.46 11.74 1.50
C GLY A 108 6.63 11.06 2.84
N GLY A 109 5.98 9.92 2.99
CA GLY A 109 6.01 9.14 4.21
C GLY A 109 5.02 7.98 4.18
N GLY A 110 4.80 7.40 5.34
CA GLY A 110 3.83 6.34 5.51
C GLY A 110 3.36 6.22 6.95
N SER A 111 2.59 5.20 7.25
CA SER A 111 2.13 4.90 8.59
C SER A 111 2.61 3.54 9.08
N ARG A 112 2.46 3.31 10.38
CA ARG A 112 2.58 1.97 10.94
C ARG A 112 1.29 1.20 10.70
N ALA A 113 1.38 -0.09 10.35
CA ALA A 113 0.22 -0.94 10.24
C ALA A 113 -0.21 -1.51 11.60
N ARG A 114 -1.52 -1.65 11.77
CA ARG A 114 -2.14 -2.52 12.76
C ARG A 114 -2.95 -3.56 12.01
N PHE A 115 -2.71 -4.82 12.27
CA PHE A 115 -3.47 -5.89 11.65
C PHE A 115 -4.74 -6.15 12.47
N ASP A 116 -5.88 -6.21 11.79
CA ASP A 116 -7.09 -6.79 12.35
C ASP A 116 -7.00 -8.33 12.25
N ASP A 117 -7.71 -9.02 13.11
CA ASP A 117 -7.92 -10.48 13.02
C ASP A 117 -6.66 -11.33 12.72
N ALA A 118 -5.47 -10.86 13.15
CA ALA A 118 -4.24 -11.62 13.05
C ALA A 118 -4.08 -12.54 14.27
N PRO A 119 -3.49 -13.75 14.12
CA PRO A 119 -3.17 -14.59 15.26
C PRO A 119 -2.18 -13.88 16.20
N TRP A 120 -2.19 -14.23 17.49
CA TRP A 120 -1.37 -13.55 18.51
C TRP A 120 0.12 -13.49 18.16
N TYR A 121 0.69 -14.57 17.57
CA TYR A 121 2.07 -14.58 17.09
C TYR A 121 2.29 -13.64 15.90
N GLY A 122 1.28 -13.48 15.05
CA GLY A 122 1.30 -12.52 13.93
C GLY A 122 1.43 -11.09 14.45
N HIS A 123 0.68 -10.73 15.48
CA HIS A 123 0.81 -9.42 16.13
C HIS A 123 2.22 -9.22 16.71
N ALA A 124 2.81 -10.22 17.37
CA ALA A 124 4.15 -10.11 17.93
C ALA A 124 5.23 -9.95 16.84
N VAL A 125 5.20 -10.81 15.81
CA VAL A 125 6.14 -10.74 14.67
C VAL A 125 6.02 -9.39 13.95
N MET A 126 4.80 -8.97 13.66
CA MET A 126 4.58 -7.71 12.95
C MET A 126 4.93 -6.48 13.81
N ALA A 127 4.76 -6.55 15.14
CA ALA A 127 5.21 -5.50 16.03
C ALA A 127 6.75 -5.33 15.97
N VAL A 128 7.49 -6.43 15.93
CA VAL A 128 8.96 -6.40 15.74
C VAL A 128 9.34 -5.86 14.38
N VAL A 129 8.73 -6.37 13.30
CA VAL A 129 9.01 -5.94 11.92
C VAL A 129 8.69 -4.46 11.71
N THR A 130 7.49 -4.01 12.11
CA THR A 130 7.09 -2.60 11.96
C THR A 130 7.93 -1.68 12.83
N ARG A 131 8.41 -2.14 14.00
CA ARG A 131 9.32 -1.37 14.86
C ARG A 131 10.71 -1.26 14.24
N ALA A 132 11.24 -2.35 13.67
CA ALA A 132 12.53 -2.33 12.97
C ALA A 132 12.48 -1.43 11.72
N LEU A 133 11.40 -1.53 10.91
CA LEU A 133 11.17 -0.64 9.78
C LEU A 133 11.06 0.82 10.22
N ALA A 134 10.30 1.12 11.27
CA ALA A 134 10.15 2.47 11.78
C ALA A 134 11.48 3.03 12.33
N TRP A 135 12.32 2.19 12.95
CA TRP A 135 13.64 2.60 13.42
C TRP A 135 14.60 2.92 12.27
N SER A 136 14.50 2.17 11.17
CA SER A 136 15.23 2.48 9.93
C SER A 136 14.62 3.65 9.13
N GLY A 137 13.51 4.24 9.63
CA GLY A 137 12.77 5.31 8.94
C GLY A 137 12.03 4.83 7.70
N LEU A 138 11.66 3.55 7.68
CA LEU A 138 10.89 2.91 6.61
C LEU A 138 9.50 2.54 7.13
N CYS A 139 8.55 2.36 6.23
CA CYS A 139 7.19 1.92 6.54
C CYS A 139 6.77 0.77 5.61
N GLY A 140 5.73 0.04 5.99
CA GLY A 140 5.10 -0.93 5.10
C GLY A 140 4.30 -0.25 3.99
N GLY A 141 4.05 -0.97 2.90
CA GLY A 141 3.40 -0.44 1.70
C GLY A 141 1.90 -0.21 1.79
N CYS A 142 1.22 -0.63 2.87
CA CYS A 142 -0.23 -0.57 2.97
C CYS A 142 -0.82 0.86 3.10
N PHE A 143 0.01 1.85 3.50
CA PHE A 143 -0.34 3.26 3.53
C PHE A 143 0.92 4.10 3.31
N LEU A 144 1.01 4.74 2.15
CA LEU A 144 2.16 5.55 1.76
C LEU A 144 1.67 6.81 1.07
N TYR A 145 2.15 7.99 1.51
CA TYR A 145 1.82 9.28 0.90
C TYR A 145 3.07 9.95 0.34
N VAL A 146 2.91 10.71 -0.75
CA VAL A 146 4.01 11.38 -1.42
C VAL A 146 3.51 12.61 -2.19
N ARG A 147 4.33 13.66 -2.28
CA ARG A 147 4.11 14.77 -3.24
C ARG A 147 4.27 14.24 -4.66
N ARG A 148 3.29 14.52 -5.52
CA ARG A 148 3.32 14.11 -6.93
C ARG A 148 4.63 14.51 -7.61
N GLU A 149 5.03 15.76 -7.51
CA GLU A 149 6.25 16.29 -8.14
C GLU A 149 7.52 15.50 -7.77
N VAL A 150 7.60 15.03 -6.52
CA VAL A 150 8.74 14.23 -6.06
C VAL A 150 8.62 12.78 -6.52
N PHE A 151 7.39 12.22 -6.52
CA PHE A 151 7.12 10.88 -7.03
C PHE A 151 7.51 10.75 -8.52
N GLU A 152 7.13 11.74 -9.33
CA GLU A 152 7.47 11.79 -10.76
C GLU A 152 8.97 11.99 -10.97
N ARG A 153 9.61 12.85 -10.17
CA ARG A 153 11.06 13.10 -10.23
C ARG A 153 11.90 11.86 -9.94
N VAL A 154 11.47 11.01 -9.01
CA VAL A 154 12.18 9.76 -8.69
C VAL A 154 11.80 8.60 -9.62
N GLY A 155 10.87 8.80 -10.56
CA GLY A 155 10.44 7.80 -11.53
C GLY A 155 9.39 6.81 -11.01
N GLY A 156 8.74 7.08 -9.87
CA GLY A 156 7.72 6.23 -9.28
C GLY A 156 8.26 4.97 -8.59
N PHE A 157 7.43 3.94 -8.53
CA PHE A 157 7.83 2.62 -8.01
C PHE A 157 8.71 1.88 -9.02
N ASP A 158 9.74 1.18 -8.54
CA ASP A 158 10.61 0.35 -9.37
C ASP A 158 9.87 -0.95 -9.78
N GLU A 159 9.44 -1.01 -11.04
CA GLU A 159 8.71 -2.14 -11.61
C GLU A 159 9.57 -3.41 -11.80
N ARG A 160 10.88 -3.34 -11.56
CA ARG A 160 11.75 -4.53 -11.51
C ARG A 160 11.60 -5.32 -10.21
N LEU A 161 10.95 -4.71 -9.19
CA LEU A 161 10.73 -5.31 -7.88
C LEU A 161 9.31 -5.88 -7.78
N PHE A 162 9.21 -7.14 -7.40
CA PHE A 162 7.94 -7.82 -7.11
C PHE A 162 7.57 -7.77 -5.62
N ALA A 163 8.48 -7.33 -4.75
CA ALA A 163 8.24 -7.04 -3.34
C ALA A 163 9.27 -6.02 -2.85
N ALA A 164 8.96 -5.32 -1.74
CA ALA A 164 9.78 -4.26 -1.14
C ALA A 164 10.00 -3.03 -2.06
N GLU A 165 9.14 -2.84 -3.07
CA GLU A 165 9.11 -1.67 -3.94
C GLU A 165 8.86 -0.38 -3.16
N GLU A 166 8.10 -0.44 -2.07
CA GLU A 166 7.86 0.68 -1.16
C GLU A 166 9.13 1.09 -0.39
N ILE A 167 9.98 0.12 -0.06
CA ILE A 167 11.28 0.38 0.59
C ILE A 167 12.23 1.09 -0.39
N ALA A 168 12.26 0.64 -1.63
CA ALA A 168 13.05 1.26 -2.68
C ALA A 168 12.60 2.71 -2.93
N LEU A 169 11.27 2.92 -3.05
CA LEU A 169 10.68 4.25 -3.21
C LEU A 169 11.00 5.14 -2.01
N ALA A 170 10.82 4.66 -0.77
CA ALA A 170 11.13 5.44 0.43
C ALA A 170 12.59 5.90 0.48
N ARG A 171 13.54 5.03 0.05
CA ARG A 171 14.96 5.40 -0.07
C ARG A 171 15.19 6.50 -1.11
N SER A 172 14.57 6.38 -2.29
CA SER A 172 14.66 7.39 -3.35
C SER A 172 14.07 8.73 -2.90
N LEU A 173 12.91 8.72 -2.24
CA LEU A 173 12.27 9.93 -1.69
C LEU A 173 13.14 10.63 -0.63
N ARG A 174 13.81 9.87 0.24
CA ARG A 174 14.70 10.42 1.28
C ARG A 174 15.90 11.19 0.72
N ALA A 175 16.34 10.87 -0.48
CA ALA A 175 17.37 11.64 -1.16
C ALA A 175 16.88 13.02 -1.62
N HIS A 176 15.56 13.23 -1.68
CA HIS A 176 14.93 14.47 -2.14
C HIS A 176 14.30 15.30 -1.02
N GLY A 177 14.34 14.82 0.23
CA GLY A 177 13.83 15.56 1.36
C GLY A 177 13.36 14.70 2.53
N ARG A 178 12.61 15.31 3.42
CA ARG A 178 12.18 14.68 4.66
C ARG A 178 11.08 13.65 4.41
N PHE A 179 11.34 12.38 4.71
CA PHE A 179 10.37 11.29 4.71
C PHE A 179 9.88 11.04 6.14
N VAL A 180 8.56 11.09 6.38
CA VAL A 180 7.98 11.07 7.73
C VAL A 180 7.10 9.84 7.93
N VAL A 181 7.47 8.97 8.87
CA VAL A 181 6.61 7.88 9.34
C VAL A 181 5.69 8.42 10.45
N LEU A 182 4.39 8.38 10.19
CA LEU A 182 3.36 8.91 11.10
C LEU A 182 3.26 8.07 12.37
N LYS A 183 2.80 8.72 13.46
CA LYS A 183 2.49 8.03 14.73
C LYS A 183 1.18 7.27 14.66
N GLU A 184 0.24 7.79 13.91
CA GLU A 184 -1.06 7.20 13.62
C GLU A 184 -0.86 5.87 12.89
N ARG A 185 -1.75 4.91 13.17
CA ARG A 185 -1.67 3.56 12.61
C ARG A 185 -2.82 3.34 11.65
N VAL A 186 -2.53 2.73 10.50
CA VAL A 186 -3.59 2.25 9.60
C VAL A 186 -4.01 0.83 9.99
N VAL A 187 -5.30 0.54 9.85
CA VAL A 187 -5.81 -0.83 10.00
C VAL A 187 -5.76 -1.51 8.64
N THR A 188 -5.16 -2.69 8.58
CA THR A 188 -5.10 -3.55 7.39
C THR A 188 -5.45 -4.99 7.75
N SER A 189 -5.96 -5.74 6.79
CA SER A 189 -6.41 -7.11 7.01
C SER A 189 -5.26 -8.04 7.42
N GLY A 190 -5.46 -8.77 8.53
CA GLY A 190 -4.59 -9.84 8.98
C GLY A 190 -4.83 -11.19 8.27
N ARG A 191 -5.76 -11.26 7.31
CA ARG A 191 -6.18 -12.48 6.60
C ARG A 191 -4.99 -13.28 6.07
N LYS A 192 -4.06 -12.64 5.35
CA LYS A 192 -2.88 -13.32 4.79
C LYS A 192 -1.96 -13.94 5.85
N LEU A 193 -1.90 -13.33 7.04
CA LEU A 193 -1.12 -13.87 8.16
C LEU A 193 -1.82 -15.08 8.82
N ARG A 194 -3.14 -15.09 8.81
CA ARG A 194 -3.97 -16.18 9.34
C ARG A 194 -3.99 -17.39 8.41
N ASP A 195 -4.15 -17.14 7.10
CA ASP A 195 -4.37 -18.19 6.11
C ASP A 195 -3.09 -18.95 5.73
N LEU A 196 -1.91 -18.44 6.11
CA LEU A 196 -0.62 -19.05 5.80
C LEU A 196 0.12 -19.48 7.09
N PRO A 197 0.65 -20.72 7.15
CA PRO A 197 1.32 -21.21 8.33
C PRO A 197 2.65 -20.48 8.60
N LEU A 198 3.06 -20.44 9.87
CA LEU A 198 4.31 -19.79 10.31
C LEU A 198 5.54 -20.31 9.54
N SER A 199 5.56 -21.62 9.22
CA SER A 199 6.62 -22.25 8.42
C SER A 199 6.74 -21.66 7.01
N PHE A 200 5.65 -21.18 6.44
CA PHE A 200 5.66 -20.48 5.16
C PHE A 200 6.39 -19.12 5.30
N HIS A 201 6.04 -18.33 6.32
CA HIS A 201 6.67 -17.03 6.57
C HIS A 201 8.17 -17.19 6.88
N ALA A 202 8.54 -18.18 7.67
CA ALA A 202 9.94 -18.50 7.99
C ALA A 202 10.72 -18.87 6.72
N ARG A 203 10.16 -19.70 5.83
CA ARG A 203 10.78 -20.06 4.54
C ARG A 203 10.96 -18.85 3.63
N GLN A 204 9.98 -17.96 3.58
CA GLN A 204 10.08 -16.73 2.79
C GLN A 204 11.20 -15.82 3.30
N LEU A 205 11.29 -15.64 4.61
CA LEU A 205 12.35 -14.86 5.22
C LEU A 205 13.73 -15.48 4.96
N ALA A 206 13.88 -16.80 5.17
CA ALA A 206 15.10 -17.53 4.89
C ALA A 206 15.51 -17.39 3.41
N ARG A 207 14.57 -17.47 2.47
CA ARG A 207 14.82 -17.28 1.04
C ARG A 207 15.31 -15.86 0.73
N LEU A 208 14.70 -14.84 1.34
CA LEU A 208 15.14 -13.45 1.14
C LEU A 208 16.57 -13.24 1.63
N VAL A 209 16.91 -13.79 2.80
CA VAL A 209 18.28 -13.75 3.35
C VAL A 209 19.25 -14.52 2.48
N TRP A 210 18.94 -15.77 2.12
CA TRP A 210 19.79 -16.64 1.30
C TRP A 210 20.11 -16.05 -0.07
N THR A 211 19.09 -15.48 -0.73
CA THR A 211 19.25 -14.89 -2.07
C THR A 211 19.83 -13.47 -2.03
N ARG A 212 20.15 -12.95 -0.84
CA ARG A 212 20.57 -11.54 -0.64
C ARG A 212 19.64 -10.54 -1.35
N GLY A 213 18.34 -10.79 -1.27
CA GLY A 213 17.32 -9.93 -1.89
C GLY A 213 17.05 -10.17 -3.38
N ARG A 214 17.82 -11.04 -4.08
CA ARG A 214 17.55 -11.34 -5.50
C ARG A 214 16.16 -11.92 -5.75
N ALA A 215 15.58 -12.63 -4.75
CA ALA A 215 14.22 -13.13 -4.82
C ALA A 215 13.16 -12.02 -4.98
N LEU A 216 13.46 -10.77 -4.66
CA LEU A 216 12.57 -9.62 -4.83
C LEU A 216 12.37 -9.24 -6.31
N HIS A 217 13.25 -9.67 -7.20
CA HIS A 217 13.18 -9.41 -8.64
C HIS A 217 12.46 -10.52 -9.44
N SER A 218 11.87 -11.51 -8.75
CA SER A 218 11.15 -12.61 -9.40
C SER A 218 9.82 -12.83 -8.69
N ARG A 219 8.76 -13.07 -9.48
CA ARG A 219 7.44 -13.46 -8.97
C ARG A 219 7.45 -14.85 -8.34
N GLU A 220 8.38 -15.70 -8.75
CA GLU A 220 8.52 -17.05 -8.24
C GLU A 220 8.86 -17.05 -6.75
N GLY A 221 8.03 -17.74 -5.97
CA GLY A 221 8.17 -17.83 -4.53
C GLY A 221 7.65 -16.65 -3.72
N LEU A 222 7.00 -15.66 -4.35
CA LEU A 222 6.27 -14.59 -3.69
C LEU A 222 4.76 -14.88 -3.62
N ALA A 223 4.38 -16.15 -3.38
CA ALA A 223 2.99 -16.59 -3.28
C ALA A 223 2.17 -15.82 -2.23
N PHE A 224 2.82 -15.23 -1.22
CA PHE A 224 2.17 -14.36 -0.25
C PHE A 224 1.50 -13.13 -0.90
N TRP A 225 2.11 -12.57 -1.94
CA TRP A 225 1.58 -11.38 -2.65
C TRP A 225 0.82 -11.74 -3.92
N TYR A 226 1.24 -12.82 -4.62
CA TYR A 226 0.80 -13.17 -5.97
C TYR A 226 0.11 -14.54 -6.08
N GLY A 227 -0.06 -15.29 -4.99
CA GLY A 227 -0.78 -16.58 -4.97
C GLY A 227 -2.27 -16.40 -5.30
N ARG A 228 -2.90 -17.44 -5.87
CA ARG A 228 -4.37 -17.46 -6.04
C ARG A 228 -5.01 -17.30 -4.67
N ARG A 229 -5.95 -16.37 -4.56
CA ARG A 229 -6.77 -16.22 -3.37
C ARG A 229 -7.80 -17.32 -3.36
N ALA A 230 -7.94 -18.03 -2.24
CA ALA A 230 -9.07 -18.90 -2.04
C ALA A 230 -10.33 -18.03 -1.99
N SER A 231 -11.27 -18.34 -2.86
CA SER A 231 -12.60 -17.72 -2.93
C SER A 231 -13.42 -18.04 -1.69
#